data_559fdc0b702c0dd1b10ac84d81e970e8
#
_entry.id   559fdc0b702c0dd1b10ac84d81e970e8
#
_cell.length_a   1.000
_cell.length_b   1.000
_cell.length_c   1.000
_cell.angle_alpha   90.00
_cell.angle_beta   90.00
_cell.angle_gamma   90.00
#
_symmetry.space_group_name_H-M   'P 1'
#
loop_
_entity.id
_entity.type
_entity.pdbx_description
1 polymer ?
#
loop_
_entity_poly.entity_id
_entity_poly.type
_entity_poly.pdbx_seq_one_letter_code
_entity_poly.pdbx_strand_id
1 'polypeptide(L)'
;MSIYREYDIRGIFEKELNEDTVKKIGYTLGKKVEGEYVSIGYDARTHSPQLFEWLKSGFVHAGKKVINIQLVPTPTNYFTNYQELKLESGATVTPTASVMITGSHNPPEYNGFKITMAKAPFFGEDIYALGREIEALADSIPDSDAYEVFDATTMYIDYIVNEFEHLRGMDLNIVYDCGNGVAGSVLPSIFERLELVTEGIFIEPDGTFPNHHPDPSEEENLEDIKLLLNRQGDIAFAYDGDADRIAVLTKKHNIKGDIMALLLSKQMSNPTVIGEVKCSQVMYDTIRKRGGTAIMYKTGHSNLKVKIRETNADLAAEVSGHIFFNDRYFGYDDAIYTTFRVLELIHRGMDLDAEVDALPKVYSTEEIKIKTTESEKFKIIDILKGKLEAPPLDFPNIKEIIDVDGVRVIFENGWGLVRASNTTPVLVTRFESQDLEDAKLYEKHLNALIESAKESL
;
A
#
# COMPACT_ATOMS: atom_id res chain seq x y z
N MET A 1 -1.69 13.97 17.88
CA MET A 1 -2.50 13.38 16.79
C MET A 1 -3.15 12.11 17.34
N SER A 2 -4.42 11.79 17.00
CA SER A 2 -5.04 10.53 17.41
C SER A 2 -4.33 9.35 16.76
N ILE A 3 -4.26 8.20 17.44
CA ILE A 3 -3.77 6.94 16.86
C ILE A 3 -4.77 6.35 15.86
N TYR A 4 -6.04 6.73 15.95
CA TYR A 4 -7.11 6.32 15.07
C TYR A 4 -7.09 7.17 13.81
N ARG A 5 -6.53 6.64 12.69
CA ARG A 5 -6.34 7.34 11.44
C ARG A 5 -7.28 6.83 10.35
N GLU A 6 -7.25 7.45 9.19
CA GLU A 6 -8.16 7.14 8.08
C GLU A 6 -8.05 5.68 7.60
N TYR A 7 -6.84 5.11 7.53
CA TYR A 7 -6.64 3.81 6.90
C TYR A 7 -6.28 2.69 7.88
N ASP A 8 -5.74 3.05 9.04
CA ASP A 8 -5.25 2.12 10.06
C ASP A 8 -5.18 2.79 11.44
N ILE A 9 -4.82 2.01 12.44
CA ILE A 9 -4.41 2.51 13.75
C ILE A 9 -2.90 2.63 13.73
N ARG A 10 -2.34 3.80 14.10
CA ARG A 10 -0.90 4.06 14.06
C ARG A 10 -0.45 4.92 15.23
N GLY A 11 0.56 4.46 15.98
CA GLY A 11 1.07 5.19 17.12
C GLY A 11 2.49 4.76 17.53
N ILE A 12 3.05 5.47 18.50
CA ILE A 12 4.35 5.17 19.08
C ILE A 12 4.17 4.13 20.20
N PHE A 13 5.00 3.06 20.16
CA PHE A 13 4.97 1.99 21.16
C PHE A 13 5.17 2.52 22.59
N GLU A 14 4.47 1.94 23.56
CA GLU A 14 4.36 2.31 24.98
C GLU A 14 3.80 3.71 25.25
N LYS A 15 3.98 4.68 24.37
CA LYS A 15 3.47 6.03 24.55
C LYS A 15 1.99 6.14 24.21
N GLU A 16 1.63 5.67 23.05
CA GLU A 16 0.27 5.74 22.47
C GLU A 16 -0.33 4.35 22.34
N LEU A 17 0.47 3.38 21.89
CA LEU A 17 0.15 1.96 21.84
C LEU A 17 0.67 1.28 23.12
N ASN A 18 0.06 1.58 24.25
CA ASN A 18 0.33 0.95 25.54
C ASN A 18 -0.60 -0.23 25.81
N GLU A 19 -0.32 -0.99 26.86
CA GLU A 19 -1.03 -2.21 27.21
C GLU A 19 -2.55 -2.02 27.30
N ASP A 20 -3.03 -1.03 28.07
CA ASP A 20 -4.46 -0.78 28.26
C ASP A 20 -5.15 -0.43 26.94
N THR A 21 -4.55 0.47 26.16
CA THR A 21 -5.07 0.88 24.84
C THR A 21 -5.18 -0.31 23.88
N VAL A 22 -4.12 -1.12 23.76
CA VAL A 22 -4.07 -2.22 22.78
C VAL A 22 -5.01 -3.35 23.18
N LYS A 23 -5.13 -3.69 24.46
CA LYS A 23 -6.11 -4.65 24.96
C LYS A 23 -7.54 -4.21 24.68
N LYS A 24 -7.85 -2.93 24.90
CA LYS A 24 -9.16 -2.35 24.60
C LYS A 24 -9.45 -2.34 23.10
N ILE A 25 -8.44 -2.09 22.24
CA ILE A 25 -8.56 -2.24 20.79
C ILE A 25 -8.98 -3.66 20.43
N GLY A 26 -8.26 -4.68 20.93
CA GLY A 26 -8.57 -6.09 20.68
C GLY A 26 -9.97 -6.48 21.15
N TYR A 27 -10.37 -6.03 22.35
CA TYR A 27 -11.69 -6.30 22.91
C TYR A 27 -12.81 -5.67 22.08
N THR A 28 -12.68 -4.40 21.74
CA THR A 28 -13.73 -3.67 21.00
C THR A 28 -13.85 -4.19 19.56
N LEU A 29 -12.73 -4.46 18.89
CA LEU A 29 -12.74 -5.14 17.59
C LEU A 29 -13.39 -6.52 17.68
N GLY A 30 -13.04 -7.31 18.68
CA GLY A 30 -13.61 -8.63 18.90
C GLY A 30 -15.12 -8.63 19.05
N LYS A 31 -15.71 -7.59 19.65
CA LYS A 31 -17.18 -7.43 19.70
C LYS A 31 -17.81 -7.14 18.35
N LYS A 32 -17.05 -6.61 17.38
CA LYS A 32 -17.53 -6.31 16.02
C LYS A 32 -17.35 -7.48 15.05
N VAL A 33 -16.42 -8.38 15.31
CA VAL A 33 -16.18 -9.58 14.46
C VAL A 33 -17.36 -10.54 14.56
N GLU A 34 -17.99 -10.84 13.43
CA GLU A 34 -19.14 -11.77 13.40
C GLU A 34 -18.74 -13.23 13.60
N GLY A 35 -17.53 -13.63 13.14
CA GLY A 35 -17.03 -15.00 13.28
C GLY A 35 -16.37 -15.29 14.61
N GLU A 36 -15.96 -16.56 14.77
CA GLU A 36 -15.33 -17.06 15.99
C GLU A 36 -13.81 -16.86 15.99
N TYR A 37 -13.17 -16.94 14.81
CA TYR A 37 -11.71 -16.96 14.66
C TYR A 37 -11.18 -15.67 14.05
N VAL A 38 -10.06 -15.18 14.62
CA VAL A 38 -9.29 -14.02 14.16
C VAL A 38 -7.85 -14.44 13.97
N SER A 39 -7.27 -14.23 12.79
CA SER A 39 -5.83 -14.40 12.57
C SER A 39 -5.08 -13.11 12.88
N ILE A 40 -3.94 -13.22 13.56
CA ILE A 40 -3.07 -12.07 13.89
C ILE A 40 -1.66 -12.41 13.46
N GLY A 41 -1.10 -11.59 12.57
CA GLY A 41 0.30 -11.61 12.16
C GLY A 41 1.00 -10.31 12.54
N TYR A 42 2.32 -10.31 12.44
CA TYR A 42 3.12 -9.13 12.75
C TYR A 42 4.37 -9.00 11.90
N ASP A 43 4.85 -7.76 11.77
CA ASP A 43 6.08 -7.41 11.06
C ASP A 43 7.34 -7.59 11.93
N ALA A 44 8.51 -7.25 11.36
CA ALA A 44 9.82 -7.42 11.99
C ALA A 44 10.09 -6.49 13.19
N ARG A 45 9.23 -5.50 13.48
CA ARG A 45 9.47 -4.52 14.54
C ARG A 45 9.61 -5.19 15.90
N THR A 46 10.59 -4.75 16.68
CA THR A 46 11.00 -5.39 17.93
C THR A 46 9.90 -5.50 18.98
N HIS A 47 8.91 -4.61 18.91
CA HIS A 47 7.78 -4.55 19.84
C HIS A 47 6.49 -5.21 19.28
N SER A 48 6.51 -5.71 18.03
CA SER A 48 5.33 -6.36 17.45
C SER A 48 4.88 -7.61 18.23
N PRO A 49 5.78 -8.49 18.74
CA PRO A 49 5.36 -9.60 19.61
C PRO A 49 4.66 -9.16 20.88
N GLN A 50 5.09 -8.07 21.53
CA GLN A 50 4.42 -7.56 22.73
C GLN A 50 3.03 -7.00 22.41
N LEU A 51 2.89 -6.30 21.28
CA LEU A 51 1.58 -5.82 20.82
C LEU A 51 0.64 -6.98 20.50
N PHE A 52 1.16 -8.09 19.98
CA PHE A 52 0.39 -9.32 19.77
C PHE A 52 -0.19 -9.85 21.09
N GLU A 53 0.63 -9.95 22.16
CA GLU A 53 0.20 -10.43 23.47
C GLU A 53 -0.95 -9.59 24.04
N TRP A 54 -0.86 -8.28 23.94
CA TRP A 54 -1.89 -7.36 24.41
C TRP A 54 -3.16 -7.43 23.55
N LEU A 55 -3.02 -7.38 22.22
CA LEU A 55 -4.14 -7.41 21.29
C LEU A 55 -4.93 -8.72 21.39
N LYS A 56 -4.23 -9.86 21.44
CA LYS A 56 -4.76 -11.21 21.66
C LYS A 56 -5.63 -11.28 22.90
N SER A 57 -5.12 -10.75 24.02
CA SER A 57 -5.86 -10.75 25.30
C SER A 57 -7.22 -10.06 25.15
N GLY A 58 -7.27 -8.94 24.43
CA GLY A 58 -8.51 -8.25 24.12
C GLY A 58 -9.50 -9.10 23.33
N PHE A 59 -9.04 -9.72 22.23
CA PHE A 59 -9.89 -10.58 21.40
C PHE A 59 -10.45 -11.78 22.17
N VAL A 60 -9.61 -12.43 22.99
CA VAL A 60 -10.04 -13.58 23.81
C VAL A 60 -11.13 -13.18 24.80
N HIS A 61 -10.99 -12.03 25.49
CA HIS A 61 -12.00 -11.52 26.41
C HIS A 61 -13.29 -11.05 25.71
N ALA A 62 -13.20 -10.75 24.41
CA ALA A 62 -14.37 -10.53 23.58
C ALA A 62 -15.07 -11.83 23.14
N GLY A 63 -14.53 -13.00 23.52
CA GLY A 63 -15.05 -14.33 23.18
C GLY A 63 -14.57 -14.86 21.83
N LYS A 64 -13.45 -14.34 21.30
CA LYS A 64 -12.86 -14.80 20.04
C LYS A 64 -11.73 -15.79 20.28
N LYS A 65 -11.53 -16.69 19.32
CA LYS A 65 -10.38 -17.58 19.23
C LYS A 65 -9.32 -16.94 18.33
N VAL A 66 -8.11 -16.82 18.86
CA VAL A 66 -7.01 -16.16 18.16
C VAL A 66 -6.10 -17.21 17.52
N ILE A 67 -5.76 -16.99 16.25
CA ILE A 67 -4.77 -17.75 15.51
C ILE A 67 -3.55 -16.84 15.33
N ASN A 68 -2.44 -17.21 15.98
CA ASN A 68 -1.15 -16.54 15.79
C ASN A 68 -0.48 -17.10 14.54
N ILE A 69 -0.34 -16.26 13.52
CA ILE A 69 0.38 -16.60 12.29
C ILE A 69 1.81 -16.07 12.28
N GLN A 70 2.26 -15.54 13.42
CA GLN A 70 3.62 -15.11 13.71
C GLN A 70 4.12 -13.98 12.79
N LEU A 71 5.46 -13.97 12.52
CA LEU A 71 6.12 -12.99 11.65
C LEU A 71 5.81 -13.33 10.18
N VAL A 72 5.04 -12.45 9.52
CA VAL A 72 4.59 -12.64 8.14
C VAL A 72 4.51 -11.31 7.39
N PRO A 73 4.58 -11.30 6.06
CA PRO A 73 4.16 -10.18 5.23
C PRO A 73 2.67 -9.83 5.42
N THR A 74 2.33 -8.54 5.26
CA THR A 74 0.94 -8.08 5.25
C THR A 74 0.06 -8.87 4.28
N PRO A 75 0.46 -9.14 3.02
CA PRO A 75 -0.34 -9.96 2.12
C PRO A 75 -0.56 -11.39 2.63
N THR A 76 0.39 -12.00 3.33
CA THR A 76 0.18 -13.32 3.96
C THR A 76 -0.90 -13.28 5.03
N ASN A 77 -0.98 -12.18 5.81
CA ASN A 77 -2.06 -11.97 6.77
C ASN A 77 -3.42 -11.88 6.06
N TYR A 78 -3.53 -11.06 4.99
CA TYR A 78 -4.75 -10.97 4.19
C TYR A 78 -5.15 -12.33 3.59
N PHE A 79 -4.17 -13.11 3.11
CA PHE A 79 -4.37 -14.41 2.49
C PHE A 79 -5.12 -15.40 3.39
N THR A 80 -4.89 -15.36 4.71
CA THR A 80 -5.59 -16.25 5.65
C THR A 80 -7.11 -16.13 5.62
N ASN A 81 -7.67 -14.96 5.27
CA ASN A 81 -9.12 -14.77 5.15
C ASN A 81 -9.75 -15.50 3.95
N TYR A 82 -8.91 -16.02 3.04
CA TYR A 82 -9.34 -16.68 1.81
C TYR A 82 -9.02 -18.18 1.80
N GLN A 83 -8.42 -18.69 2.90
CA GLN A 83 -7.96 -20.07 3.00
C GLN A 83 -8.64 -20.83 4.15
N GLU A 84 -8.74 -22.14 4.00
CA GLU A 84 -9.08 -23.05 5.10
C GLU A 84 -7.83 -23.42 5.88
N LEU A 85 -7.77 -23.02 7.14
CA LEU A 85 -6.66 -23.28 8.04
C LEU A 85 -6.96 -24.55 8.84
N LYS A 86 -6.10 -25.56 8.74
CA LYS A 86 -6.16 -26.78 9.54
C LYS A 86 -5.32 -26.60 10.79
N LEU A 87 -5.99 -26.33 11.90
CA LEU A 87 -5.35 -26.07 13.19
C LEU A 87 -4.89 -27.36 13.88
N GLU A 88 -3.93 -27.25 14.80
CA GLU A 88 -3.44 -28.39 15.60
C GLU A 88 -4.55 -29.02 16.48
N SER A 89 -5.52 -28.23 16.91
CA SER A 89 -6.74 -28.71 17.59
C SER A 89 -7.60 -29.65 16.75
N GLY A 90 -7.30 -29.79 15.46
CA GLY A 90 -8.08 -30.56 14.48
C GLY A 90 -9.23 -29.76 13.85
N ALA A 91 -9.45 -28.51 14.24
CA ALA A 91 -10.43 -27.66 13.60
C ALA A 91 -9.95 -27.22 12.21
N THR A 92 -10.88 -27.15 11.24
CA THR A 92 -10.65 -26.53 9.93
C THR A 92 -11.51 -25.26 9.88
N VAL A 93 -10.87 -24.12 9.73
CA VAL A 93 -11.51 -22.81 9.87
C VAL A 93 -11.04 -21.83 8.80
N THR A 94 -11.91 -20.91 8.39
CA THR A 94 -11.52 -19.72 7.64
C THR A 94 -11.74 -18.51 8.55
N PRO A 95 -10.68 -17.75 8.92
CA PRO A 95 -10.83 -16.57 9.75
C PRO A 95 -11.75 -15.54 9.08
N THR A 96 -12.68 -14.97 9.83
CA THR A 96 -13.58 -13.91 9.33
C THR A 96 -13.01 -12.52 9.52
N ALA A 97 -11.95 -12.42 10.30
CA ALA A 97 -11.17 -11.21 10.48
C ALA A 97 -9.68 -11.54 10.58
N SER A 98 -8.85 -10.59 10.18
CA SER A 98 -7.41 -10.64 10.40
C SER A 98 -6.89 -9.28 10.83
N VAL A 99 -5.83 -9.29 11.65
CA VAL A 99 -5.12 -8.07 12.05
C VAL A 99 -3.64 -8.26 11.74
N MET A 100 -3.08 -7.31 11.00
CA MET A 100 -1.64 -7.21 10.80
C MET A 100 -1.09 -6.13 11.72
N ILE A 101 -0.17 -6.52 12.60
CA ILE A 101 0.56 -5.61 13.49
C ILE A 101 1.77 -5.10 12.71
N THR A 102 1.74 -3.86 12.28
CA THR A 102 2.80 -3.28 11.45
C THR A 102 2.86 -1.76 11.55
N GLY A 103 4.09 -1.24 11.45
CA GLY A 103 4.35 0.17 11.21
C GLY A 103 4.58 0.48 9.72
N SER A 104 4.50 -0.54 8.79
CA SER A 104 4.83 -0.40 7.37
C SER A 104 6.19 0.31 7.20
N HIS A 105 6.24 1.40 6.47
CA HIS A 105 7.41 2.24 6.25
C HIS A 105 7.64 3.34 7.30
N ASN A 106 6.91 3.36 8.42
CA ASN A 106 7.16 4.36 9.48
C ASN A 106 8.49 4.11 10.21
N PRO A 107 9.06 5.12 10.92
CA PRO A 107 10.23 4.95 11.77
C PRO A 107 10.11 3.79 12.76
N PRO A 108 11.25 3.23 13.26
CA PRO A 108 11.24 2.02 14.09
C PRO A 108 10.38 2.07 15.34
N GLU A 109 10.21 3.24 15.96
CA GLU A 109 9.42 3.45 17.18
C GLU A 109 7.90 3.39 16.96
N TYR A 110 7.44 3.49 15.73
CA TYR A 110 6.02 3.37 15.38
C TYR A 110 5.59 1.92 15.21
N ASN A 111 4.30 1.67 15.46
CA ASN A 111 3.60 0.45 15.06
C ASN A 111 2.11 0.76 14.82
N GLY A 112 1.32 -0.25 14.51
CA GLY A 112 -0.10 -0.05 14.27
C GLY A 112 -0.82 -1.35 13.90
N PHE A 113 -2.06 -1.20 13.44
CA PHE A 113 -2.93 -2.33 13.13
C PHE A 113 -3.65 -2.09 11.81
N LYS A 114 -3.36 -2.91 10.80
CA LYS A 114 -4.18 -3.02 9.59
C LYS A 114 -5.23 -4.10 9.84
N ILE A 115 -6.48 -3.75 9.71
CA ILE A 115 -7.61 -4.60 10.14
C ILE A 115 -8.44 -4.98 8.92
N THR A 116 -8.73 -6.27 8.78
CA THR A 116 -9.63 -6.81 7.78
C THR A 116 -10.79 -7.51 8.47
N MET A 117 -12.03 -7.19 8.10
CA MET A 117 -13.25 -7.87 8.57
C MET A 117 -14.10 -8.29 7.38
N ALA A 118 -14.56 -9.52 7.37
CA ALA A 118 -15.36 -10.09 6.28
C ALA A 118 -14.73 -9.84 4.89
N LYS A 119 -13.39 -9.99 4.81
CA LYS A 119 -12.58 -9.74 3.60
C LYS A 119 -12.57 -8.28 3.12
N ALA A 120 -13.04 -7.33 3.93
CA ALA A 120 -13.01 -5.90 3.64
C ALA A 120 -12.07 -5.16 4.61
N PRO A 121 -11.40 -4.07 4.18
CA PRO A 121 -10.66 -3.24 5.09
C PRO A 121 -11.60 -2.59 6.11
N PHE A 122 -11.16 -2.53 7.37
CA PHE A 122 -11.81 -1.78 8.44
C PHE A 122 -11.09 -0.45 8.58
N PHE A 123 -11.71 0.67 8.15
CA PHE A 123 -11.03 1.95 7.98
C PHE A 123 -12.01 3.13 8.08
N GLY A 124 -11.50 4.36 8.02
CA GLY A 124 -12.30 5.58 8.00
C GLY A 124 -13.18 5.71 9.24
N GLU A 125 -14.47 5.95 9.05
CA GLU A 125 -15.42 6.15 10.16
C GLU A 125 -15.49 4.95 11.11
N ASP A 126 -15.25 3.72 10.62
CA ASP A 126 -15.21 2.53 11.47
C ASP A 126 -14.08 2.62 12.51
N ILE A 127 -12.88 3.08 12.10
CA ILE A 127 -11.76 3.31 13.02
C ILE A 127 -12.04 4.47 13.97
N TYR A 128 -12.63 5.57 13.49
CA TYR A 128 -12.99 6.70 14.34
C TYR A 128 -14.06 6.32 15.37
N ALA A 129 -15.07 5.56 14.96
CA ALA A 129 -16.08 5.03 15.87
C ALA A 129 -15.47 4.10 16.92
N LEU A 130 -14.57 3.19 16.48
CA LEU A 130 -13.82 2.32 17.40
C LEU A 130 -13.07 3.14 18.45
N GLY A 131 -12.38 4.22 18.07
CA GLY A 131 -11.67 5.10 19.00
C GLY A 131 -12.59 5.69 20.05
N ARG A 132 -13.75 6.21 19.65
CA ARG A 132 -14.76 6.76 20.59
C ARG A 132 -15.30 5.69 21.55
N GLU A 133 -15.51 4.48 21.08
CA GLU A 133 -15.96 3.37 21.93
C GLU A 133 -14.89 2.98 22.95
N ILE A 134 -13.63 2.93 22.56
CA ILE A 134 -12.49 2.62 23.44
C ILE A 134 -12.32 3.68 24.52
N GLU A 135 -12.43 4.97 24.19
CA GLU A 135 -12.37 6.06 25.16
C GLU A 135 -13.47 5.97 26.24
N ALA A 136 -14.61 5.38 25.90
CA ALA A 136 -15.72 5.17 26.83
C ALA A 136 -15.57 3.92 27.72
N LEU A 137 -14.61 3.02 27.43
CA LEU A 137 -14.36 1.81 28.21
C LEU A 137 -13.58 2.13 29.49
N ALA A 138 -14.24 2.00 30.65
CA ALA A 138 -13.63 2.21 31.96
C ALA A 138 -12.85 0.98 32.45
N ASP A 139 -13.28 -0.23 32.10
CA ASP A 139 -12.74 -1.47 32.65
C ASP A 139 -11.42 -1.86 31.97
N SER A 140 -10.47 -2.35 32.76
CA SER A 140 -9.24 -2.96 32.26
C SER A 140 -9.51 -4.38 31.74
N ILE A 141 -8.78 -4.77 30.70
CA ILE A 141 -8.87 -6.11 30.12
C ILE A 141 -7.74 -6.98 30.68
N PRO A 142 -8.03 -8.12 31.34
CA PRO A 142 -7.00 -9.01 31.87
C PRO A 142 -6.16 -9.66 30.77
N ASP A 143 -5.01 -10.23 31.14
CA ASP A 143 -4.20 -11.06 30.27
C ASP A 143 -4.90 -12.39 29.94
N SER A 144 -4.57 -12.95 28.79
CA SER A 144 -4.96 -14.28 28.35
C SER A 144 -3.86 -14.93 27.54
N ASP A 145 -3.57 -16.19 27.79
CA ASP A 145 -2.60 -17.00 27.06
C ASP A 145 -3.23 -17.88 25.97
N ALA A 146 -4.54 -17.73 25.74
CA ALA A 146 -5.29 -18.58 24.84
C ALA A 146 -5.09 -18.16 23.37
N TYR A 147 -4.41 -18.97 22.58
CA TYR A 147 -4.31 -18.87 21.12
C TYR A 147 -3.84 -20.21 20.52
N GLU A 148 -4.02 -20.37 19.23
CA GLU A 148 -3.41 -21.45 18.44
C GLU A 148 -2.40 -20.87 17.48
N VAL A 149 -1.35 -21.64 17.13
CA VAL A 149 -0.34 -21.24 16.14
C VAL A 149 -0.70 -21.88 14.81
N PHE A 150 -0.48 -21.15 13.71
CA PHE A 150 -0.64 -21.67 12.37
C PHE A 150 0.49 -21.17 11.45
N ASP A 151 1.09 -22.08 10.68
CA ASP A 151 2.13 -21.75 9.70
C ASP A 151 1.50 -21.22 8.40
N ALA A 152 1.17 -19.92 8.40
CA ALA A 152 0.68 -19.22 7.23
C ALA A 152 1.78 -18.95 6.21
N THR A 153 3.04 -18.88 6.65
CA THR A 153 4.21 -18.64 5.79
C THR A 153 4.36 -19.77 4.77
N THR A 154 4.42 -21.02 5.22
CA THR A 154 4.51 -22.18 4.31
C THR A 154 3.31 -22.25 3.37
N MET A 155 2.09 -22.05 3.89
CA MET A 155 0.88 -22.05 3.08
C MET A 155 0.92 -20.99 1.96
N TYR A 156 1.39 -19.78 2.26
CA TYR A 156 1.51 -18.69 1.28
C TYR A 156 2.60 -18.99 0.25
N ILE A 157 3.77 -19.45 0.69
CA ILE A 157 4.87 -19.88 -0.20
C ILE A 157 4.38 -20.97 -1.16
N ASP A 158 3.68 -22.00 -0.66
CA ASP A 158 3.10 -23.07 -1.48
C ASP A 158 2.16 -22.54 -2.56
N TYR A 159 1.31 -21.59 -2.18
CA TYR A 159 0.37 -20.95 -3.12
C TYR A 159 1.12 -20.21 -4.23
N ILE A 160 2.10 -19.35 -3.89
CA ILE A 160 2.87 -18.58 -4.87
C ILE A 160 3.67 -19.50 -5.79
N VAL A 161 4.36 -20.50 -5.25
CA VAL A 161 5.13 -21.47 -6.06
C VAL A 161 4.23 -22.21 -7.05
N ASN A 162 3.06 -22.66 -6.59
CA ASN A 162 2.13 -23.38 -7.47
C ASN A 162 1.54 -22.47 -8.56
N GLU A 163 1.17 -21.23 -8.22
CA GLU A 163 0.62 -20.26 -9.18
C GLU A 163 1.62 -19.90 -10.28
N PHE A 164 2.90 -19.81 -9.93
CA PHE A 164 3.97 -19.37 -10.82
C PHE A 164 4.95 -20.49 -11.22
N GLU A 165 4.55 -21.76 -11.12
CA GLU A 165 5.36 -22.91 -11.50
C GLU A 165 5.92 -22.82 -12.93
N HIS A 166 5.20 -22.15 -13.84
CA HIS A 166 5.63 -21.94 -15.22
C HIS A 166 6.86 -21.02 -15.37
N LEU A 167 7.28 -20.32 -14.30
CA LEU A 167 8.50 -19.50 -14.25
C LEU A 167 9.73 -20.30 -13.81
N ARG A 168 9.58 -21.58 -13.44
CA ARG A 168 10.67 -22.40 -12.92
C ARG A 168 11.88 -22.41 -13.87
N GLY A 169 13.06 -22.11 -13.32
CA GLY A 169 14.31 -22.11 -14.06
C GLY A 169 14.42 -21.01 -15.11
N MET A 170 13.63 -19.94 -15.01
CA MET A 170 13.71 -18.79 -15.90
C MET A 170 15.15 -18.22 -15.91
N ASP A 171 15.72 -18.07 -17.09
CA ASP A 171 17.08 -17.54 -17.29
C ASP A 171 17.06 -15.99 -17.19
N LEU A 172 17.12 -15.49 -15.96
CA LEU A 172 17.11 -14.09 -15.62
C LEU A 172 17.82 -13.87 -14.27
N ASN A 173 18.73 -12.90 -14.19
CA ASN A 173 19.40 -12.53 -12.95
C ASN A 173 18.54 -11.50 -12.19
N ILE A 174 17.89 -11.93 -11.14
CA ILE A 174 16.98 -11.13 -10.33
C ILE A 174 17.74 -10.65 -9.10
N VAL A 175 17.72 -9.35 -8.84
CA VAL A 175 18.22 -8.80 -7.59
C VAL A 175 17.07 -8.21 -6.79
N TYR A 176 17.14 -8.30 -5.44
CA TYR A 176 16.04 -7.83 -4.61
C TYR A 176 16.53 -7.28 -3.27
N ASP A 177 15.78 -6.32 -2.75
CA ASP A 177 16.04 -5.61 -1.49
C ASP A 177 14.83 -5.74 -0.58
N CYS A 178 15.02 -6.40 0.56
CA CYS A 178 13.95 -6.56 1.55
C CYS A 178 13.93 -5.44 2.60
N GLY A 179 14.88 -4.49 2.57
CA GLY A 179 14.97 -3.38 3.52
C GLY A 179 14.94 -3.81 4.99
N ASN A 180 15.44 -5.02 5.33
CA ASN A 180 15.25 -5.68 6.62
C ASN A 180 13.79 -5.87 7.04
N GLY A 181 12.85 -5.77 6.10
CA GLY A 181 11.43 -6.02 6.31
C GLY A 181 11.06 -7.51 6.20
N VAL A 182 9.77 -7.79 6.29
CA VAL A 182 9.25 -9.17 6.33
C VAL A 182 9.20 -9.88 4.97
N ALA A 183 9.47 -9.20 3.85
CA ALA A 183 9.60 -9.84 2.54
C ALA A 183 10.68 -10.95 2.56
N GLY A 184 11.74 -10.74 3.35
CA GLY A 184 12.83 -11.71 3.53
C GLY A 184 12.40 -13.03 4.16
N SER A 185 11.26 -13.10 4.84
CA SER A 185 10.76 -14.34 5.44
C SER A 185 10.15 -15.33 4.42
N VAL A 186 9.83 -14.89 3.21
CA VAL A 186 9.15 -15.70 2.19
C VAL A 186 9.89 -15.76 0.86
N LEU A 187 10.45 -14.64 0.37
CA LEU A 187 11.04 -14.55 -0.97
C LEU A 187 12.17 -15.53 -1.23
N PRO A 188 13.17 -15.71 -0.34
CA PRO A 188 14.26 -16.66 -0.60
C PRO A 188 13.76 -18.07 -0.88
N SER A 189 12.78 -18.54 -0.09
CA SER A 189 12.21 -19.88 -0.26
C SER A 189 11.40 -20.01 -1.56
N ILE A 190 10.66 -18.98 -1.96
CA ILE A 190 9.91 -19.00 -3.21
C ILE A 190 10.88 -19.04 -4.40
N PHE A 191 11.90 -18.18 -4.41
CA PHE A 191 12.90 -18.14 -5.48
C PHE A 191 13.68 -19.46 -5.60
N GLU A 192 14.11 -20.03 -4.46
CA GLU A 192 14.78 -21.34 -4.43
C GLU A 192 13.89 -22.44 -5.01
N ARG A 193 12.63 -22.51 -4.59
CA ARG A 193 11.69 -23.54 -5.04
C ARG A 193 11.31 -23.41 -6.51
N LEU A 194 11.35 -22.20 -7.07
CA LEU A 194 11.18 -21.94 -8.50
C LEU A 194 12.51 -22.01 -9.28
N GLU A 195 13.62 -22.38 -8.63
CA GLU A 195 14.94 -22.50 -9.25
C GLU A 195 15.37 -21.23 -10.00
N LEU A 196 15.03 -20.04 -9.47
CA LEU A 196 15.36 -18.75 -10.06
C LEU A 196 16.75 -18.29 -9.59
N VAL A 197 17.50 -17.62 -10.49
CA VAL A 197 18.81 -17.06 -10.14
C VAL A 197 18.61 -15.70 -9.49
N THR A 198 18.92 -15.62 -8.20
CA THR A 198 18.65 -14.41 -7.42
C THR A 198 19.81 -13.99 -6.52
N GLU A 199 19.96 -12.68 -6.28
CA GLU A 199 20.79 -12.15 -5.19
C GLU A 199 19.97 -11.10 -4.43
N GLY A 200 19.85 -11.30 -3.11
CA GLY A 200 19.12 -10.40 -2.23
C GLY A 200 20.04 -9.63 -1.30
N ILE A 201 19.64 -8.41 -0.95
CA ILE A 201 20.26 -7.61 0.11
C ILE A 201 19.25 -7.33 1.22
N PHE A 202 19.77 -7.10 2.43
CA PHE A 202 18.99 -6.76 3.63
C PHE A 202 17.81 -7.71 3.87
N ILE A 203 18.07 -9.03 3.65
CA ILE A 203 17.04 -10.08 3.65
C ILE A 203 16.54 -10.37 5.06
N GLU A 204 17.44 -10.38 6.06
CA GLU A 204 17.09 -10.75 7.42
C GLU A 204 16.15 -9.70 8.03
N PRO A 205 14.95 -10.12 8.52
CA PRO A 205 14.04 -9.19 9.17
C PRO A 205 14.67 -8.58 10.44
N ASP A 206 14.77 -7.26 10.48
CA ASP A 206 15.30 -6.50 11.63
C ASP A 206 14.50 -5.21 11.79
N GLY A 207 13.68 -5.15 12.83
CA GLY A 207 12.80 -4.00 13.10
C GLY A 207 13.51 -2.70 13.49
N THR A 208 14.85 -2.70 13.56
CA THR A 208 15.66 -1.48 13.70
C THR A 208 16.00 -0.83 12.37
N PHE A 209 15.80 -1.57 11.25
CA PHE A 209 16.08 -1.13 9.87
C PHE A 209 17.48 -0.52 9.72
N PRO A 210 18.56 -1.29 9.99
CA PRO A 210 19.90 -0.75 10.18
C PRO A 210 20.58 -0.24 8.90
N ASN A 211 20.07 -0.60 7.72
CA ASN A 211 20.72 -0.28 6.44
C ASN A 211 20.11 0.98 5.79
N HIS A 212 18.82 1.00 5.59
CA HIS A 212 18.08 2.16 5.11
C HIS A 212 16.62 2.10 5.58
N HIS A 213 15.92 3.21 5.43
CA HIS A 213 14.49 3.27 5.73
C HIS A 213 13.71 2.38 4.75
N PRO A 214 12.80 1.47 5.23
CA PRO A 214 12.13 0.50 4.37
C PRO A 214 10.95 1.12 3.60
N ASP A 215 11.23 2.11 2.76
CA ASP A 215 10.26 2.77 1.88
C ASP A 215 10.81 2.82 0.44
N PRO A 216 10.38 1.90 -0.44
CA PRO A 216 10.88 1.86 -1.82
C PRO A 216 10.29 2.96 -2.72
N SER A 217 9.38 3.79 -2.22
CA SER A 217 8.86 4.94 -2.96
C SER A 217 9.84 6.12 -2.98
N GLU A 218 10.75 6.17 -2.01
CA GLU A 218 11.78 7.20 -1.88
C GLU A 218 13.07 6.77 -2.60
N GLU A 219 13.56 7.62 -3.49
CA GLU A 219 14.68 7.30 -4.39
C GLU A 219 15.99 7.02 -3.64
N GLU A 220 16.22 7.69 -2.50
CA GLU A 220 17.40 7.52 -1.65
C GLU A 220 17.53 6.12 -1.05
N ASN A 221 16.41 5.43 -0.84
CA ASN A 221 16.38 4.06 -0.30
C ASN A 221 16.67 2.99 -1.36
N LEU A 222 16.81 3.38 -2.62
CA LEU A 222 17.06 2.48 -3.75
C LEU A 222 18.53 2.46 -4.22
N GLU A 223 19.42 3.19 -3.56
CA GLU A 223 20.81 3.33 -4.02
C GLU A 223 21.56 1.99 -4.02
N ASP A 224 21.47 1.21 -2.93
CA ASP A 224 22.16 -0.08 -2.82
C ASP A 224 21.67 -1.10 -3.84
N ILE A 225 20.35 -1.20 -4.02
CA ILE A 225 19.79 -2.14 -4.99
C ILE A 225 20.10 -1.74 -6.43
N LYS A 226 20.20 -0.43 -6.75
CA LYS A 226 20.65 0.05 -8.06
C LYS A 226 22.11 -0.30 -8.33
N LEU A 227 22.97 -0.19 -7.32
CA LEU A 227 24.37 -0.62 -7.45
C LEU A 227 24.47 -2.11 -7.74
N LEU A 228 23.66 -2.93 -7.04
CA LEU A 228 23.62 -4.38 -7.27
C LEU A 228 23.07 -4.72 -8.65
N LEU A 229 21.98 -4.09 -9.06
CA LEU A 229 21.37 -4.24 -10.38
C LEU A 229 22.36 -3.91 -11.51
N ASN A 230 23.09 -2.80 -11.39
CA ASN A 230 24.07 -2.40 -12.41
C ASN A 230 25.26 -3.37 -12.51
N ARG A 231 25.64 -3.99 -11.38
CA ARG A 231 26.75 -4.93 -11.34
C ARG A 231 26.42 -6.25 -12.00
N GLN A 232 25.25 -6.83 -11.71
CA GLN A 232 24.97 -8.22 -12.08
C GLN A 232 23.49 -8.60 -12.29
N GLY A 233 22.55 -7.70 -12.02
CA GLY A 233 21.13 -7.96 -12.21
C GLY A 233 20.63 -7.62 -13.62
N ASP A 234 19.53 -8.23 -14.02
CA ASP A 234 18.76 -7.86 -15.20
C ASP A 234 17.50 -7.06 -14.81
N ILE A 235 16.96 -7.36 -13.63
CA ILE A 235 15.83 -6.66 -13.00
C ILE A 235 16.03 -6.59 -11.49
N ALA A 236 15.47 -5.56 -10.86
CA ALA A 236 15.49 -5.39 -9.42
C ALA A 236 14.09 -5.15 -8.84
N PHE A 237 13.90 -5.65 -7.61
CA PHE A 237 12.71 -5.43 -6.79
C PHE A 237 13.11 -4.92 -5.42
N ALA A 238 12.41 -3.90 -4.90
CA ALA A 238 12.59 -3.43 -3.54
C ALA A 238 11.23 -3.36 -2.84
N TYR A 239 11.21 -3.69 -1.55
CA TYR A 239 9.98 -3.85 -0.75
C TYR A 239 9.97 -2.91 0.44
N ASP A 240 8.78 -2.56 0.90
CA ASP A 240 8.63 -1.86 2.17
C ASP A 240 8.61 -2.84 3.37
N GLY A 241 8.56 -2.27 4.58
CA GLY A 241 8.74 -3.03 5.82
C GLY A 241 7.78 -4.18 6.04
N ASP A 242 6.55 -4.11 5.50
CA ASP A 242 5.53 -5.16 5.61
C ASP A 242 5.13 -5.78 4.26
N ALA A 243 5.88 -5.46 3.20
CA ALA A 243 5.83 -6.08 1.87
C ALA A 243 4.48 -5.95 1.14
N ASP A 244 3.77 -4.83 1.33
CA ASP A 244 2.60 -4.48 0.54
C ASP A 244 2.88 -3.43 -0.54
N ARG A 245 4.13 -2.88 -0.59
CA ARG A 245 4.63 -1.99 -1.65
C ARG A 245 5.86 -2.56 -2.32
N ILE A 246 5.98 -2.27 -3.61
CA ILE A 246 7.09 -2.69 -4.44
C ILE A 246 7.60 -1.54 -5.32
N ALA A 247 8.93 -1.43 -5.46
CA ALA A 247 9.56 -0.73 -6.57
C ALA A 247 10.13 -1.76 -7.55
N VAL A 248 9.95 -1.51 -8.84
CA VAL A 248 10.46 -2.34 -9.94
C VAL A 248 11.46 -1.52 -10.74
N LEU A 249 12.71 -1.98 -10.80
CA LEU A 249 13.79 -1.27 -11.46
C LEU A 249 14.39 -2.10 -12.59
N THR A 250 14.56 -1.45 -13.72
CA THR A 250 15.49 -1.88 -14.77
C THR A 250 16.76 -1.02 -14.70
N LYS A 251 17.77 -1.31 -15.54
CA LYS A 251 18.97 -0.47 -15.62
C LYS A 251 18.68 0.94 -16.12
N LYS A 252 17.52 1.17 -16.76
CA LYS A 252 17.12 2.48 -17.33
C LYS A 252 16.05 3.18 -16.51
N HIS A 253 15.13 2.43 -15.90
CA HIS A 253 13.92 2.97 -15.32
C HIS A 253 13.68 2.51 -13.89
N ASN A 254 13.20 3.40 -13.04
CA ASN A 254 12.43 3.09 -11.85
C ASN A 254 10.94 3.16 -12.26
N ILE A 255 10.33 2.01 -12.47
CA ILE A 255 8.97 1.89 -13.00
C ILE A 255 7.98 2.05 -11.84
N LYS A 256 7.41 3.25 -11.69
CA LYS A 256 6.44 3.54 -10.64
C LYS A 256 5.16 2.70 -10.79
N GLY A 257 4.41 2.55 -9.69
CA GLY A 257 3.27 1.63 -9.60
C GLY A 257 2.19 1.84 -10.66
N ASP A 258 1.91 3.07 -11.05
CA ASP A 258 0.94 3.40 -12.12
C ASP A 258 1.39 2.93 -13.51
N ILE A 259 2.65 3.15 -13.85
CA ILE A 259 3.22 2.66 -15.12
C ILE A 259 3.34 1.14 -15.10
N MET A 260 3.71 0.55 -13.95
CA MET A 260 3.74 -0.90 -13.81
C MET A 260 2.33 -1.51 -14.00
N ALA A 261 1.28 -0.90 -13.42
CA ALA A 261 -0.10 -1.34 -13.63
C ALA A 261 -0.51 -1.25 -15.11
N LEU A 262 -0.09 -0.20 -15.82
CA LEU A 262 -0.29 -0.11 -17.26
C LEU A 262 0.36 -1.30 -18.00
N LEU A 263 1.62 -1.64 -17.68
CA LEU A 263 2.30 -2.77 -18.30
C LEU A 263 1.62 -4.11 -17.97
N LEU A 264 1.27 -4.33 -16.72
CA LEU A 264 0.53 -5.53 -16.26
C LEU A 264 -0.81 -5.68 -16.98
N SER A 265 -1.54 -4.58 -17.17
CA SER A 265 -2.83 -4.58 -17.86
C SER A 265 -2.74 -5.02 -19.32
N LYS A 266 -1.55 -4.97 -19.94
CA LYS A 266 -1.34 -5.38 -21.34
C LYS A 266 -1.60 -6.86 -21.58
N GLN A 267 -1.54 -7.69 -20.54
CA GLN A 267 -1.86 -9.12 -20.65
C GLN A 267 -3.31 -9.47 -20.32
N MET A 268 -4.12 -8.47 -20.00
CA MET A 268 -5.53 -8.65 -19.69
C MET A 268 -6.40 -8.26 -20.90
N SER A 269 -7.53 -8.91 -21.07
CA SER A 269 -8.48 -8.61 -22.16
C SER A 269 -9.49 -7.57 -21.69
N ASN A 270 -9.50 -6.39 -22.29
CA ASN A 270 -10.38 -5.27 -21.96
C ASN A 270 -10.42 -4.98 -20.43
N PRO A 271 -9.25 -4.80 -19.78
CA PRO A 271 -9.20 -4.71 -18.34
C PRO A 271 -9.92 -3.48 -17.80
N THR A 272 -10.48 -3.62 -16.60
CA THR A 272 -10.86 -2.50 -15.76
C THR A 272 -9.73 -2.24 -14.75
N VAL A 273 -9.09 -1.09 -14.85
CA VAL A 273 -7.96 -0.69 -13.99
C VAL A 273 -8.32 0.54 -13.18
N ILE A 274 -8.07 0.49 -11.87
CA ILE A 274 -8.24 1.63 -10.98
C ILE A 274 -6.86 2.22 -10.67
N GLY A 275 -6.71 3.54 -10.87
CA GLY A 275 -5.59 4.32 -10.35
C GLY A 275 -6.06 5.34 -9.33
N GLU A 276 -5.14 5.82 -8.50
CA GLU A 276 -5.44 6.91 -7.58
C GLU A 276 -5.12 8.28 -8.21
N VAL A 277 -5.62 9.37 -7.62
CA VAL A 277 -5.53 10.72 -8.21
C VAL A 277 -4.12 11.22 -8.54
N LYS A 278 -3.07 10.61 -8.00
CA LYS A 278 -1.66 10.94 -8.28
C LYS A 278 -1.13 10.22 -9.52
N CYS A 279 -1.78 9.15 -10.00
CA CYS A 279 -1.34 8.38 -11.15
C CYS A 279 -1.24 9.24 -12.41
N SER A 280 -0.23 8.94 -13.25
CA SER A 280 0.01 9.61 -14.51
C SER A 280 -1.21 9.55 -15.44
N GLN A 281 -1.49 10.65 -16.13
CA GLN A 281 -2.53 10.68 -17.18
C GLN A 281 -2.22 9.69 -18.31
N VAL A 282 -0.92 9.43 -18.55
CA VAL A 282 -0.46 8.44 -19.54
C VAL A 282 -1.05 7.05 -19.27
N MET A 283 -1.13 6.63 -17.97
CA MET A 283 -1.74 5.35 -17.61
C MET A 283 -3.21 5.31 -18.03
N TYR A 284 -4.02 6.28 -17.62
CA TYR A 284 -5.45 6.32 -17.87
C TYR A 284 -5.75 6.35 -19.38
N ASP A 285 -5.07 7.22 -20.13
CA ASP A 285 -5.31 7.42 -21.55
C ASP A 285 -4.86 6.21 -22.38
N THR A 286 -3.73 5.60 -22.01
CA THR A 286 -3.22 4.42 -22.73
C THR A 286 -4.12 3.20 -22.51
N ILE A 287 -4.61 2.98 -21.30
CA ILE A 287 -5.55 1.89 -21.02
C ILE A 287 -6.84 2.08 -21.83
N ARG A 288 -7.43 3.29 -21.81
CA ARG A 288 -8.65 3.60 -22.60
C ARG A 288 -8.43 3.45 -24.09
N LYS A 289 -7.31 3.94 -24.61
CA LYS A 289 -6.95 3.81 -26.03
C LYS A 289 -6.85 2.36 -26.48
N ARG A 290 -6.50 1.44 -25.57
CA ARG A 290 -6.40 0.00 -25.85
C ARG A 290 -7.72 -0.74 -25.62
N GLY A 291 -8.83 -0.04 -25.35
CA GLY A 291 -10.15 -0.62 -25.15
C GLY A 291 -10.46 -1.06 -23.72
N GLY A 292 -9.56 -0.80 -22.76
CA GLY A 292 -9.82 -1.02 -21.34
C GLY A 292 -10.62 0.12 -20.71
N THR A 293 -11.07 -0.10 -19.48
CA THR A 293 -11.69 0.91 -18.62
C THR A 293 -10.67 1.38 -17.59
N ALA A 294 -10.44 2.70 -17.51
CA ALA A 294 -9.56 3.29 -16.52
C ALA A 294 -10.37 4.19 -15.57
N ILE A 295 -10.36 3.88 -14.29
CA ILE A 295 -11.10 4.57 -13.22
C ILE A 295 -10.10 5.33 -12.36
N MET A 296 -10.31 6.63 -12.16
CA MET A 296 -9.57 7.42 -11.17
C MET A 296 -10.33 7.41 -9.85
N TYR A 297 -9.63 7.15 -8.73
CA TYR A 297 -10.25 7.10 -7.42
C TYR A 297 -9.38 7.75 -6.34
N LYS A 298 -9.86 7.68 -5.10
CA LYS A 298 -9.16 8.24 -3.93
C LYS A 298 -7.88 7.49 -3.64
N THR A 299 -6.85 8.21 -3.18
CA THR A 299 -5.64 7.64 -2.60
C THR A 299 -5.96 6.82 -1.34
N GLY A 300 -5.21 5.76 -1.13
CA GLY A 300 -5.26 4.89 0.05
C GLY A 300 -5.65 3.47 -0.30
N HIS A 301 -4.81 2.53 0.13
CA HIS A 301 -4.97 1.10 -0.14
C HIS A 301 -6.36 0.56 0.25
N SER A 302 -6.94 1.05 1.35
CA SER A 302 -8.28 0.67 1.79
C SER A 302 -9.37 1.15 0.82
N ASN A 303 -9.26 2.38 0.30
CA ASN A 303 -10.17 2.92 -0.70
C ASN A 303 -10.15 2.09 -1.99
N LEU A 304 -8.95 1.70 -2.45
CA LEU A 304 -8.80 0.92 -3.68
C LEU A 304 -9.36 -0.50 -3.53
N LYS A 305 -9.15 -1.17 -2.38
CA LYS A 305 -9.76 -2.49 -2.09
C LYS A 305 -11.29 -2.44 -2.15
N VAL A 306 -11.90 -1.41 -1.57
CA VAL A 306 -13.36 -1.22 -1.64
C VAL A 306 -13.79 -0.97 -3.08
N LYS A 307 -13.07 -0.11 -3.80
CA LYS A 307 -13.42 0.23 -5.19
C LYS A 307 -13.28 -0.95 -6.15
N ILE A 308 -12.27 -1.82 -5.96
CA ILE A 308 -12.15 -3.09 -6.69
C ILE A 308 -13.41 -3.93 -6.51
N ARG A 309 -13.88 -4.10 -5.26
CA ARG A 309 -15.08 -4.89 -4.96
C ARG A 309 -16.35 -4.30 -5.58
N GLU A 310 -16.51 -2.96 -5.53
CA GLU A 310 -17.67 -2.26 -6.11
C GLU A 310 -17.74 -2.39 -7.63
N THR A 311 -16.59 -2.35 -8.31
CA THR A 311 -16.52 -2.30 -9.76
C THR A 311 -16.12 -3.63 -10.40
N ASN A 312 -15.74 -4.62 -9.58
CA ASN A 312 -15.08 -5.85 -10.02
C ASN A 312 -13.91 -5.59 -10.96
N ALA A 313 -13.11 -4.54 -10.65
CA ALA A 313 -11.94 -4.20 -11.45
C ALA A 313 -10.88 -5.30 -11.38
N ASP A 314 -10.16 -5.50 -12.48
CA ASP A 314 -9.14 -6.54 -12.62
C ASP A 314 -7.83 -6.19 -11.90
N LEU A 315 -7.51 -4.88 -11.84
CA LEU A 315 -6.25 -4.36 -11.34
C LEU A 315 -6.48 -3.00 -10.69
N ALA A 316 -5.73 -2.70 -9.63
CA ALA A 316 -5.61 -1.34 -9.12
C ALA A 316 -4.16 -1.03 -8.75
N ALA A 317 -3.79 0.25 -8.72
CA ALA A 317 -2.46 0.67 -8.31
C ALA A 317 -2.42 2.07 -7.73
N GLU A 318 -1.42 2.28 -6.86
CA GLU A 318 -0.94 3.58 -6.43
C GLU A 318 0.46 3.84 -6.97
N VAL A 319 0.81 5.10 -7.18
CA VAL A 319 2.17 5.50 -7.60
C VAL A 319 3.23 4.99 -6.62
N SER A 320 2.88 4.90 -5.34
CA SER A 320 3.75 4.43 -4.25
C SER A 320 4.10 2.94 -4.29
N GLY A 321 3.54 2.17 -5.23
CA GLY A 321 3.88 0.76 -5.40
C GLY A 321 2.91 -0.24 -4.76
N HIS A 322 1.78 0.20 -4.17
CA HIS A 322 0.68 -0.73 -3.89
C HIS A 322 0.04 -1.19 -5.20
N ILE A 323 0.04 -2.48 -5.47
CA ILE A 323 -0.57 -3.09 -6.67
C ILE A 323 -1.49 -4.22 -6.23
N PHE A 324 -2.72 -4.18 -6.75
CA PHE A 324 -3.82 -5.04 -6.35
C PHE A 324 -4.30 -5.85 -7.55
N PHE A 325 -4.30 -7.15 -7.46
CA PHE A 325 -4.79 -8.03 -8.53
C PHE A 325 -6.11 -8.68 -8.13
N ASN A 326 -7.09 -8.64 -9.03
CA ASN A 326 -8.38 -9.30 -8.86
C ASN A 326 -8.75 -10.17 -10.07
N ASP A 327 -7.91 -10.17 -11.11
CA ASP A 327 -8.07 -11.02 -12.30
C ASP A 327 -7.87 -12.52 -12.00
N ARG A 328 -6.83 -12.86 -11.20
CA ARG A 328 -6.46 -14.21 -10.77
C ARG A 328 -6.06 -14.25 -9.30
N TYR A 329 -6.41 -13.22 -8.53
CA TYR A 329 -6.06 -13.08 -7.12
C TYR A 329 -7.23 -12.49 -6.34
N PHE A 330 -7.02 -12.01 -5.13
CA PHE A 330 -8.10 -11.72 -4.18
C PHE A 330 -8.40 -10.22 -4.00
N GLY A 331 -7.81 -9.34 -4.79
CA GLY A 331 -8.12 -7.90 -4.82
C GLY A 331 -7.51 -7.09 -3.68
N TYR A 332 -6.43 -7.58 -3.04
CA TYR A 332 -5.64 -6.80 -2.09
C TYR A 332 -4.22 -6.55 -2.62
N ASP A 333 -3.52 -5.60 -1.98
CA ASP A 333 -2.14 -5.21 -2.30
C ASP A 333 -1.14 -6.28 -1.86
N ASP A 334 -0.29 -6.72 -2.81
CA ASP A 334 0.69 -7.76 -2.58
C ASP A 334 1.95 -7.54 -3.42
N ALA A 335 3.01 -7.08 -2.77
CA ALA A 335 4.29 -6.82 -3.41
C ALA A 335 4.98 -8.11 -3.87
N ILE A 336 4.80 -9.19 -3.13
CA ILE A 336 5.40 -10.50 -3.44
C ILE A 336 4.70 -11.10 -4.66
N TYR A 337 3.39 -11.16 -4.68
CA TYR A 337 2.62 -11.60 -5.85
C TYR A 337 2.94 -10.73 -7.08
N THR A 338 3.07 -9.41 -6.89
CA THR A 338 3.45 -8.48 -7.95
C THR A 338 4.79 -8.82 -8.58
N THR A 339 5.80 -9.22 -7.78
CA THR A 339 7.10 -9.66 -8.30
C THR A 339 6.95 -10.72 -9.36
N PHE A 340 6.19 -11.78 -9.07
CA PHE A 340 6.01 -12.91 -9.99
C PHE A 340 5.12 -12.56 -11.18
N ARG A 341 4.16 -11.65 -11.03
CA ARG A 341 3.38 -11.09 -12.16
C ARG A 341 4.26 -10.26 -13.11
N VAL A 342 5.25 -9.54 -12.60
CA VAL A 342 6.24 -8.83 -13.43
C VAL A 342 7.18 -9.81 -14.12
N LEU A 343 7.68 -10.82 -13.42
CA LEU A 343 8.48 -11.88 -14.04
C LEU A 343 7.71 -12.62 -15.14
N GLU A 344 6.40 -12.82 -14.96
CA GLU A 344 5.53 -13.40 -16.00
C GLU A 344 5.45 -12.54 -17.26
N LEU A 345 5.47 -11.17 -17.16
CA LEU A 345 5.55 -10.29 -18.33
C LEU A 345 6.82 -10.57 -19.14
N ILE A 346 7.96 -10.63 -18.43
CA ILE A 346 9.28 -10.87 -19.05
C ILE A 346 9.34 -12.29 -19.66
N HIS A 347 8.87 -13.30 -18.94
CA HIS A 347 8.80 -14.68 -19.41
C HIS A 347 8.00 -14.81 -20.72
N ARG A 348 6.96 -13.99 -20.89
CA ARG A 348 6.16 -13.91 -22.11
C ARG A 348 6.78 -13.02 -23.19
N GLY A 349 8.02 -12.57 -23.01
CA GLY A 349 8.79 -11.83 -23.99
C GLY A 349 8.59 -10.31 -24.00
N MET A 350 8.01 -9.74 -22.93
CA MET A 350 7.89 -8.29 -22.82
C MET A 350 9.26 -7.68 -22.45
N ASP A 351 9.73 -6.74 -23.23
CA ASP A 351 10.85 -5.87 -22.90
C ASP A 351 10.31 -4.62 -22.16
N LEU A 352 10.50 -4.59 -20.84
CA LEU A 352 9.97 -3.52 -19.99
C LEU A 352 10.54 -2.16 -20.37
N ASP A 353 11.83 -2.07 -20.71
CA ASP A 353 12.47 -0.81 -21.10
C ASP A 353 11.87 -0.29 -22.41
N ALA A 354 11.75 -1.16 -23.41
CA ALA A 354 11.14 -0.78 -24.68
C ALA A 354 9.68 -0.34 -24.53
N GLU A 355 8.94 -0.99 -23.65
CA GLU A 355 7.54 -0.64 -23.37
C GLU A 355 7.41 0.73 -22.67
N VAL A 356 8.30 1.03 -21.72
CA VAL A 356 8.33 2.34 -21.04
C VAL A 356 8.81 3.42 -22.00
N ASP A 357 9.87 3.16 -22.78
CA ASP A 357 10.41 4.11 -23.76
C ASP A 357 9.40 4.48 -24.87
N ALA A 358 8.45 3.59 -25.17
CA ALA A 358 7.39 3.81 -26.16
C ALA A 358 6.21 4.66 -25.63
N LEU A 359 6.13 4.92 -24.32
CA LEU A 359 5.08 5.76 -23.75
C LEU A 359 5.28 7.24 -24.10
N PRO A 360 4.20 8.04 -24.14
CA PRO A 360 4.32 9.49 -24.25
C PRO A 360 5.24 10.06 -23.17
N LYS A 361 6.21 10.84 -23.57
CA LYS A 361 7.11 11.51 -22.61
C LYS A 361 6.37 12.61 -21.90
N VAL A 362 6.45 12.61 -20.57
CA VAL A 362 5.90 13.64 -19.70
C VAL A 362 6.94 14.06 -18.66
N TYR A 363 6.83 15.31 -18.24
CA TYR A 363 7.55 15.83 -17.09
C TYR A 363 6.65 15.78 -15.89
N SER A 364 7.03 15.01 -14.87
CA SER A 364 6.26 14.85 -13.64
C SER A 364 7.11 15.26 -12.44
N THR A 365 6.53 16.00 -11.51
CA THR A 365 7.18 16.22 -10.22
C THR A 365 7.02 14.97 -9.34
N GLU A 366 7.90 14.81 -8.36
CA GLU A 366 7.61 13.98 -7.21
C GLU A 366 6.48 14.63 -6.36
N GLU A 367 6.06 13.96 -5.29
CA GLU A 367 5.07 14.51 -4.36
C GLU A 367 5.69 15.68 -3.58
N ILE A 368 5.12 16.88 -3.73
CA ILE A 368 5.57 18.07 -3.00
C ILE A 368 4.66 18.25 -1.79
N LYS A 369 5.26 18.27 -0.59
CA LYS A 369 4.54 18.38 0.68
C LYS A 369 4.54 19.84 1.17
N ILE A 370 3.36 20.48 1.22
CA ILE A 370 3.18 21.84 1.73
C ILE A 370 2.64 21.77 3.15
N LYS A 371 3.40 22.28 4.12
CA LYS A 371 3.01 22.26 5.54
C LYS A 371 1.74 23.06 5.82
N THR A 372 0.87 22.50 6.63
CA THR A 372 -0.34 23.14 7.15
C THR A 372 -0.69 22.52 8.51
N THR A 373 -1.91 22.71 9.00
CA THR A 373 -2.41 22.10 10.23
C THR A 373 -3.52 21.08 9.94
N GLU A 374 -3.77 20.16 10.89
CA GLU A 374 -4.88 19.19 10.78
C GLU A 374 -6.25 19.89 10.62
N SER A 375 -6.44 21.03 11.28
CA SER A 375 -7.70 21.78 11.26
C SER A 375 -7.91 22.59 9.98
N GLU A 376 -6.86 22.88 9.23
CA GLU A 376 -6.86 23.77 8.08
C GLU A 376 -6.81 23.04 6.73
N LYS A 377 -6.11 21.91 6.66
CA LYS A 377 -5.83 21.23 5.38
C LYS A 377 -7.07 20.99 4.51
N PHE A 378 -8.17 20.53 5.10
CA PHE A 378 -9.42 20.31 4.36
C PHE A 378 -10.14 21.61 4.00
N LYS A 379 -10.11 22.62 4.90
CA LYS A 379 -10.69 23.94 4.64
C LYS A 379 -9.98 24.63 3.49
N ILE A 380 -8.64 24.51 3.41
CA ILE A 380 -7.86 25.04 2.28
C ILE A 380 -8.33 24.43 0.96
N ILE A 381 -8.55 23.11 0.93
CA ILE A 381 -9.06 22.42 -0.26
C ILE A 381 -10.46 22.94 -0.65
N ASP A 382 -11.37 23.14 0.31
CA ASP A 382 -12.72 23.65 0.03
C ASP A 382 -12.69 25.08 -0.51
N ILE A 383 -11.86 25.96 0.08
CA ILE A 383 -11.65 27.32 -0.42
C ILE A 383 -11.03 27.30 -1.82
N LEU A 384 -10.04 26.43 -2.05
CA LEU A 384 -9.38 26.28 -3.35
C LEU A 384 -10.38 25.85 -4.43
N LYS A 385 -11.30 24.93 -4.15
CA LYS A 385 -12.39 24.55 -5.06
C LYS A 385 -13.20 25.76 -5.49
N GLY A 386 -13.62 26.59 -4.53
CA GLY A 386 -14.36 27.83 -4.84
C GLY A 386 -13.56 28.83 -5.69
N LYS A 387 -12.25 28.97 -5.43
CA LYS A 387 -11.37 29.85 -6.22
C LYS A 387 -11.17 29.35 -7.67
N LEU A 388 -11.20 28.04 -7.88
CA LEU A 388 -11.08 27.45 -9.22
C LEU A 388 -12.34 27.58 -10.08
N GLU A 389 -13.50 27.92 -9.50
CA GLU A 389 -14.72 28.27 -10.27
C GLU A 389 -14.58 29.61 -10.97
N ALA A 390 -13.79 30.53 -10.40
CA ALA A 390 -13.52 31.88 -10.97
C ALA A 390 -12.05 32.24 -10.78
N PRO A 391 -11.12 31.58 -11.50
CA PRO A 391 -9.69 31.78 -11.32
C PRO A 391 -9.24 33.17 -11.82
N PRO A 392 -8.04 33.64 -11.41
CA PRO A 392 -7.45 34.88 -11.95
C PRO A 392 -7.37 34.89 -13.47
N LEU A 393 -7.40 36.09 -14.09
CA LEU A 393 -7.40 36.23 -15.56
C LEU A 393 -6.17 35.62 -16.25
N ASP A 394 -5.04 35.55 -15.56
CA ASP A 394 -3.77 34.99 -16.05
C ASP A 394 -3.63 33.52 -15.73
N PHE A 395 -4.64 32.89 -15.10
CA PHE A 395 -4.61 31.47 -14.76
C PHE A 395 -4.72 30.61 -16.03
N PRO A 396 -3.95 29.49 -16.14
CA PRO A 396 -4.03 28.61 -17.30
C PRO A 396 -5.45 28.10 -17.54
N ASN A 397 -5.81 27.90 -18.81
CA ASN A 397 -7.14 27.45 -19.18
C ASN A 397 -7.44 26.05 -18.59
N ILE A 398 -8.50 25.97 -17.79
CA ILE A 398 -8.97 24.74 -17.16
C ILE A 398 -9.86 23.99 -18.14
N LYS A 399 -9.53 22.73 -18.44
CA LYS A 399 -10.39 21.84 -19.23
C LYS A 399 -11.40 21.11 -18.36
N GLU A 400 -10.94 20.61 -17.20
CA GLU A 400 -11.73 19.79 -16.30
C GLU A 400 -11.18 19.90 -14.87
N ILE A 401 -12.05 19.77 -13.87
CA ILE A 401 -11.67 19.62 -12.47
C ILE A 401 -12.21 18.28 -11.98
N ILE A 402 -11.32 17.43 -11.48
CA ILE A 402 -11.65 16.14 -10.86
C ILE A 402 -11.48 16.30 -9.36
N ASP A 403 -12.56 16.14 -8.60
CA ASP A 403 -12.61 16.43 -7.16
C ASP A 403 -12.79 15.17 -6.28
N VAL A 404 -12.47 14.00 -6.83
CA VAL A 404 -12.63 12.70 -6.15
C VAL A 404 -11.76 12.58 -4.89
N ASP A 405 -10.59 13.23 -4.85
CA ASP A 405 -9.70 13.33 -3.68
C ASP A 405 -8.88 14.63 -3.78
N GLY A 406 -9.34 15.69 -3.13
CA GLY A 406 -8.82 17.03 -3.31
C GLY A 406 -9.29 17.67 -4.61
N VAL A 407 -8.39 18.28 -5.37
CA VAL A 407 -8.65 18.82 -6.71
C VAL A 407 -7.52 18.46 -7.66
N ARG A 408 -7.85 17.78 -8.74
CA ARG A 408 -6.96 17.54 -9.88
C ARG A 408 -7.47 18.38 -11.05
N VAL A 409 -6.71 19.42 -11.40
CA VAL A 409 -7.04 20.36 -12.46
C VAL A 409 -6.38 19.88 -13.76
N ILE A 410 -7.19 19.62 -14.77
CA ILE A 410 -6.72 19.22 -16.11
C ILE A 410 -6.59 20.48 -16.96
N PHE A 411 -5.41 20.67 -17.52
CA PHE A 411 -5.07 21.75 -18.44
C PHE A 411 -4.93 21.25 -19.89
N GLU A 412 -4.44 22.09 -20.80
CA GLU A 412 -4.26 21.71 -22.22
C GLU A 412 -3.25 20.58 -22.39
N ASN A 413 -2.07 20.70 -21.75
CA ASN A 413 -0.94 19.80 -21.96
C ASN A 413 -0.57 18.97 -20.73
N GLY A 414 -1.37 19.01 -19.65
CA GLY A 414 -1.06 18.32 -18.41
C GLY A 414 -2.09 18.54 -17.32
N TRP A 415 -1.66 18.35 -16.07
CA TRP A 415 -2.51 18.49 -14.91
C TRP A 415 -1.71 18.92 -13.67
N GLY A 416 -2.42 19.47 -12.68
CA GLY A 416 -1.91 19.72 -11.34
C GLY A 416 -2.87 19.20 -10.28
N LEU A 417 -2.35 18.56 -9.24
CA LEU A 417 -3.11 18.03 -8.11
C LEU A 417 -2.80 18.82 -6.84
N VAL A 418 -3.84 19.10 -6.07
CA VAL A 418 -3.75 19.57 -4.68
C VAL A 418 -4.71 18.76 -3.84
N ARG A 419 -4.20 18.02 -2.86
CA ARG A 419 -5.02 17.23 -1.93
C ARG A 419 -4.56 17.37 -0.49
N ALA A 420 -5.45 17.19 0.46
CA ALA A 420 -5.10 17.06 1.86
C ALA A 420 -4.56 15.65 2.15
N SER A 421 -3.43 15.53 2.84
CA SER A 421 -2.96 14.22 3.32
C SER A 421 -3.89 13.71 4.42
N ASN A 422 -4.29 12.44 4.35
CA ASN A 422 -5.12 11.82 5.40
C ASN A 422 -4.31 11.38 6.62
N THR A 423 -2.98 11.30 6.49
CA THR A 423 -2.10 10.75 7.53
C THR A 423 -1.19 11.79 8.18
N THR A 424 -0.97 12.93 7.54
CA THR A 424 -0.05 13.98 8.01
C THR A 424 -0.65 15.39 7.80
N PRO A 425 -0.20 16.41 8.58
CA PRO A 425 -0.70 17.79 8.46
C PRO A 425 -0.05 18.53 7.29
N VAL A 426 -0.23 18.01 6.08
CA VAL A 426 0.29 18.63 4.84
C VAL A 426 -0.77 18.62 3.74
N LEU A 427 -0.63 19.54 2.81
CA LEU A 427 -1.17 19.38 1.46
C LEU A 427 -0.12 18.67 0.61
N VAL A 428 -0.58 17.76 -0.24
CA VAL A 428 0.25 17.08 -1.24
C VAL A 428 -0.08 17.67 -2.60
N THR A 429 0.94 18.12 -3.34
CA THR A 429 0.80 18.58 -4.71
C THR A 429 1.66 17.74 -5.63
N ARG A 430 1.20 17.56 -6.86
CA ARG A 430 1.91 16.90 -7.95
C ARG A 430 1.51 17.51 -9.28
N PHE A 431 2.46 17.64 -10.19
CA PHE A 431 2.24 18.24 -11.50
C PHE A 431 2.82 17.36 -12.59
N GLU A 432 2.12 17.26 -13.71
CA GLU A 432 2.57 16.52 -14.89
C GLU A 432 2.17 17.27 -16.15
N SER A 433 3.09 17.35 -17.12
CA SER A 433 2.81 17.93 -18.42
C SER A 433 3.70 17.32 -19.51
N GLN A 434 3.27 17.42 -20.77
CA GLN A 434 4.09 17.10 -21.94
C GLN A 434 5.25 18.07 -22.13
N ASP A 435 5.16 19.26 -21.57
CA ASP A 435 6.19 20.30 -21.61
C ASP A 435 6.58 20.73 -20.18
N LEU A 436 7.90 20.90 -19.95
CA LEU A 436 8.43 21.26 -18.65
C LEU A 436 7.99 22.67 -18.19
N GLU A 437 7.92 23.61 -19.11
CA GLU A 437 7.53 25.00 -18.78
C GLU A 437 6.04 25.06 -18.41
N ASP A 438 5.20 24.27 -19.09
CA ASP A 438 3.79 24.13 -18.70
C ASP A 438 3.65 23.50 -17.32
N ALA A 439 4.40 22.46 -16.99
CA ALA A 439 4.39 21.86 -15.66
C ALA A 439 4.73 22.88 -14.57
N LYS A 440 5.78 23.68 -14.77
CA LYS A 440 6.18 24.78 -13.87
C LYS A 440 5.12 25.88 -13.79
N LEU A 441 4.46 26.19 -14.90
CA LEU A 441 3.39 27.18 -14.96
C LEU A 441 2.20 26.73 -14.11
N TYR A 442 1.78 25.47 -14.24
CA TYR A 442 0.68 24.89 -13.46
C TYR A 442 1.01 24.88 -11.96
N GLU A 443 2.25 24.47 -11.61
CA GLU A 443 2.74 24.51 -10.24
C GLU A 443 2.68 25.93 -9.66
N LYS A 444 3.21 26.93 -10.38
CA LYS A 444 3.23 28.31 -9.93
C LYS A 444 1.82 28.84 -9.65
N HIS A 445 0.88 28.62 -10.57
CA HIS A 445 -0.47 29.15 -10.44
C HIS A 445 -1.28 28.44 -9.35
N LEU A 446 -1.18 27.11 -9.24
CA LEU A 446 -1.86 26.38 -8.18
C LEU A 446 -1.28 26.71 -6.79
N ASN A 447 0.05 26.85 -6.67
CA ASN A 447 0.67 27.27 -5.41
C ASN A 447 0.23 28.69 -5.00
N ALA A 448 0.10 29.62 -5.95
CA ALA A 448 -0.45 30.96 -5.67
C ALA A 448 -1.89 30.91 -5.15
N LEU A 449 -2.73 30.04 -5.72
CA LEU A 449 -4.10 29.83 -5.22
C LEU A 449 -4.13 29.18 -3.84
N ILE A 450 -3.22 28.26 -3.54
CA ILE A 450 -3.08 27.66 -2.21
C ILE A 450 -2.75 28.72 -1.18
N GLU A 451 -1.76 29.59 -1.45
CA GLU A 451 -1.40 30.67 -0.53
C GLU A 451 -2.59 31.67 -0.35
N SER A 452 -3.26 32.04 -1.44
CA SER A 452 -4.47 32.87 -1.35
C SER A 452 -5.62 32.18 -0.58
N ALA A 453 -5.72 30.84 -0.62
CA ALA A 453 -6.70 30.09 0.17
C ALA A 453 -6.33 30.09 1.66
N LYS A 454 -5.04 29.97 2.00
CA LYS A 454 -4.56 30.07 3.39
C LYS A 454 -4.83 31.45 3.99
N GLU A 455 -4.63 32.53 3.22
CA GLU A 455 -4.92 33.92 3.66
C GLU A 455 -6.42 34.18 3.88
N SER A 456 -7.29 33.32 3.35
CA SER A 456 -8.75 33.42 3.49
C SER A 456 -9.31 32.67 4.69
N LEU A 457 -8.48 31.94 5.45
CA LEU A 457 -8.83 31.22 6.68
C LEU A 457 -8.89 32.16 7.88
#